data_2c43fcfdaa513d19047c008a0d834c23
#
_entry.id   2c43fcfdaa513d19047c008a0d834c23
#
_cell.length_a   1.000
_cell.length_b   1.000
_cell.length_c   1.000
_cell.angle_alpha   90.00
_cell.angle_beta   90.00
_cell.angle_gamma   90.00
#
_symmetry.space_group_name_H-M   'P 1'
#
loop_
_entity.id
_entity.type
_entity.pdbx_description
1 polymer ?
#
loop_
_entity_poly.entity_id
_entity_poly.type
_entity_poly.pdbx_seq_one_letter_code
_entity_poly.pdbx_strand_id
1 'polypeptide(L)'
;MKVELKDKERIDDLQRNGYQIIQNPEKFCFGMDAVLLTGFAHAREKDILLDLGTGTGIIPLLMEAKYHCSHLTGLEIQEESADMARRSVALNDLQDRIDIVTGDIKEADRIFQAASFDCITCNPPYMIGQHGLTNPEEPKAIARHEVLCTLEDVVSRTAKLLKPGGHFYMVHRPFRLAEIMTMLVKYKLEPKRMQRVYPYIDKEPNMVLIEAVRGGRSRMTVEKPLIVYQSPGVYMPEIYDIYGY
;
A
#
# COMPACT_ATOMS: atom_id res chain seq x y z
N MET A 1 25.55 -7.33 -0.34
CA MET A 1 26.31 -6.26 0.38
C MET A 1 25.95 -6.33 1.88
N LYS A 2 26.91 -6.20 2.81
CA LYS A 2 26.54 -6.16 4.24
C LYS A 2 25.83 -4.83 4.50
N VAL A 3 24.52 -4.86 4.74
CA VAL A 3 23.73 -3.67 5.12
C VAL A 3 23.91 -3.45 6.60
N GLU A 4 24.31 -2.24 7.00
CA GLU A 4 24.48 -1.86 8.39
C GLU A 4 23.13 -1.40 8.98
N LEU A 5 22.77 -1.94 10.16
CA LEU A 5 21.61 -1.48 10.91
C LEU A 5 21.95 -0.26 11.75
N LYS A 6 21.07 0.73 11.75
CA LYS A 6 21.14 1.88 12.64
C LYS A 6 20.54 1.54 14.01
N ASP A 7 20.72 2.44 14.98
CA ASP A 7 20.17 2.26 16.33
C ASP A 7 18.67 1.96 16.29
N LYS A 8 18.25 0.95 17.08
CA LYS A 8 16.86 0.47 17.21
C LYS A 8 16.22 -0.12 15.95
N GLU A 9 16.98 -0.30 14.89
CA GLU A 9 16.52 -1.02 13.72
C GLU A 9 16.66 -2.53 13.91
N ARG A 10 15.73 -3.28 13.29
CA ARG A 10 15.76 -4.73 13.21
C ARG A 10 15.47 -5.20 11.80
N ILE A 11 15.84 -6.44 11.52
CA ILE A 11 15.46 -7.13 10.29
C ILE A 11 14.29 -8.06 10.60
N ASP A 12 13.20 -7.94 9.85
CA ASP A 12 12.06 -8.86 9.88
C ASP A 12 12.05 -9.70 8.59
N ASP A 13 11.71 -10.99 8.71
CA ASP A 13 11.53 -11.90 7.57
C ASP A 13 10.14 -11.71 6.98
N LEU A 14 10.03 -11.55 5.66
CA LEU A 14 8.76 -11.41 4.94
C LEU A 14 8.09 -12.76 4.67
N GLN A 15 8.71 -13.87 5.04
CA GLN A 15 8.22 -15.24 4.85
C GLN A 15 7.90 -15.58 3.38
N ARG A 16 8.51 -14.82 2.46
CA ARG A 16 8.32 -15.01 1.03
C ARG A 16 9.64 -14.79 0.29
N ASN A 17 10.06 -15.78 -0.50
CA ASN A 17 11.32 -15.79 -1.28
C ASN A 17 12.58 -15.55 -0.43
N GLY A 18 12.51 -15.70 0.91
CA GLY A 18 13.59 -15.36 1.83
C GLY A 18 13.85 -13.85 1.94
N TYR A 19 12.93 -13.00 1.46
CA TYR A 19 13.08 -11.56 1.53
C TYR A 19 12.96 -11.04 2.95
N GLN A 20 13.75 -10.03 3.23
CA GLN A 20 13.87 -9.38 4.53
C GLN A 20 13.60 -7.88 4.42
N ILE A 21 13.16 -7.27 5.52
CA ILE A 21 12.88 -5.85 5.57
C ILE A 21 13.47 -5.24 6.85
N ILE A 22 14.02 -4.03 6.72
CA ILE A 22 14.52 -3.26 7.85
C ILE A 22 13.40 -2.39 8.40
N GLN A 23 13.18 -2.45 9.71
CA GLN A 23 12.19 -1.66 10.42
C GLN A 23 12.73 -1.07 11.72
N ASN A 24 12.12 0.02 12.17
CA ASN A 24 12.38 0.60 13.47
C ASN A 24 11.09 0.57 14.32
N PRO A 25 11.01 -0.27 15.38
CA PRO A 25 9.81 -0.41 16.21
C PRO A 25 9.38 0.86 16.96
N GLU A 26 10.28 1.82 17.15
CA GLU A 26 9.94 3.12 17.76
C GLU A 26 9.30 4.11 16.76
N LYS A 27 9.29 3.75 15.48
CA LYS A 27 8.68 4.50 14.39
C LYS A 27 7.50 3.71 13.81
N PHE A 28 7.24 3.88 12.54
CA PHE A 28 6.21 3.10 11.85
C PHE A 28 6.78 1.76 11.38
N CYS A 29 6.14 0.65 11.78
CA CYS A 29 6.32 -0.65 11.17
C CYS A 29 5.12 -0.96 10.27
N PHE A 30 5.33 -1.72 9.19
CA PHE A 30 4.23 -2.13 8.34
C PHE A 30 3.19 -2.97 9.11
N GLY A 31 1.94 -2.79 8.77
CA GLY A 31 0.83 -3.58 9.31
C GLY A 31 0.35 -4.65 8.32
N MET A 32 -0.61 -5.43 8.78
CA MET A 32 -1.31 -6.43 7.98
C MET A 32 -1.97 -5.83 6.72
N ASP A 33 -2.41 -4.59 6.78
CA ASP A 33 -3.02 -3.84 5.68
C ASP A 33 -2.17 -3.84 4.40
N ALA A 34 -0.86 -3.60 4.51
CA ALA A 34 0.05 -3.65 3.39
C ALA A 34 0.15 -5.08 2.80
N VAL A 35 0.21 -6.11 3.64
CA VAL A 35 0.27 -7.52 3.20
C VAL A 35 -1.04 -7.91 2.50
N LEU A 36 -2.19 -7.56 3.07
CA LEU A 36 -3.50 -7.82 2.49
C LEU A 36 -3.69 -7.09 1.16
N LEU A 37 -3.22 -5.83 1.06
CA LEU A 37 -3.24 -5.10 -0.19
C LEU A 37 -2.46 -5.83 -1.29
N THR A 38 -1.26 -6.34 -0.99
CA THR A 38 -0.48 -7.13 -1.96
C THR A 38 -1.10 -8.50 -2.28
N GLY A 39 -1.94 -9.05 -1.38
CA GLY A 39 -2.74 -10.25 -1.64
C GLY A 39 -3.91 -9.99 -2.59
N PHE A 40 -4.50 -8.81 -2.50
CA PHE A 40 -5.62 -8.38 -3.33
C PHE A 40 -5.17 -7.79 -4.67
N ALA A 41 -4.06 -7.07 -4.71
CA ALA A 41 -3.51 -6.50 -5.93
C ALA A 41 -3.06 -7.59 -6.90
N HIS A 42 -3.10 -7.27 -8.20
CA HIS A 42 -2.61 -8.13 -9.26
C HIS A 42 -1.72 -7.32 -10.22
N ALA A 43 -0.57 -7.89 -10.56
CA ALA A 43 0.33 -7.33 -11.56
C ALA A 43 0.85 -8.44 -12.47
N ARG A 44 1.44 -8.06 -13.59
CA ARG A 44 2.07 -8.97 -14.56
C ARG A 44 3.58 -8.73 -14.56
N GLU A 45 4.35 -9.72 -14.96
CA GLU A 45 5.80 -9.65 -15.01
C GLU A 45 6.34 -8.44 -15.79
N LYS A 46 5.64 -8.02 -16.85
CA LYS A 46 6.03 -6.87 -17.68
C LYS A 46 5.57 -5.52 -17.15
N ASP A 47 4.76 -5.48 -16.10
CA ASP A 47 4.17 -4.25 -15.60
C ASP A 47 5.22 -3.40 -14.87
N ILE A 48 5.10 -2.09 -14.99
CA ILE A 48 5.84 -1.08 -14.23
C ILE A 48 4.93 -0.61 -13.10
N LEU A 49 5.39 -0.76 -11.86
CA LEU A 49 4.60 -0.49 -10.66
C LEU A 49 5.14 0.73 -9.90
N LEU A 50 4.22 1.54 -9.35
CA LEU A 50 4.53 2.58 -8.38
C LEU A 50 3.75 2.34 -7.08
N ASP A 51 4.43 2.44 -5.94
CA ASP A 51 3.80 2.45 -4.63
C ASP A 51 3.87 3.84 -4.00
N LEU A 52 2.71 4.44 -3.75
CA LEU A 52 2.59 5.79 -3.21
C LEU A 52 2.54 5.75 -1.68
N GLY A 53 3.54 6.36 -1.02
CA GLY A 53 3.70 6.30 0.44
C GLY A 53 4.25 4.94 0.88
N THR A 54 5.37 4.54 0.28
CA THR A 54 5.90 3.16 0.42
C THR A 54 6.41 2.81 1.81
N GLY A 55 6.63 3.80 2.68
CA GLY A 55 7.19 3.58 4.02
C GLY A 55 8.56 2.91 3.94
N THR A 56 8.70 1.77 4.61
CA THR A 56 9.92 0.97 4.62
C THR A 56 10.07 0.02 3.41
N GLY A 57 9.19 0.15 2.39
CA GLY A 57 9.28 -0.59 1.13
C GLY A 57 8.60 -1.95 1.12
N ILE A 58 7.70 -2.23 2.06
CA ILE A 58 7.02 -3.53 2.18
C ILE A 58 6.24 -3.92 0.93
N ILE A 59 5.47 -2.99 0.34
CA ILE A 59 4.62 -3.30 -0.82
C ILE A 59 5.46 -3.60 -2.07
N PRO A 60 6.46 -2.79 -2.47
CA PRO A 60 7.36 -3.15 -3.57
C PRO A 60 8.05 -4.50 -3.38
N LEU A 61 8.56 -4.81 -2.19
CA LEU A 61 9.21 -6.09 -1.90
C LEU A 61 8.25 -7.27 -2.08
N LEU A 62 7.03 -7.19 -1.52
CA LEU A 62 6.04 -8.25 -1.64
C LEU A 62 5.48 -8.38 -3.06
N MET A 63 5.30 -7.28 -3.79
CA MET A 63 4.85 -7.30 -5.19
C MET A 63 5.92 -7.89 -6.10
N GLU A 64 7.20 -7.58 -5.86
CA GLU A 64 8.32 -8.21 -6.56
C GLU A 64 8.33 -9.72 -6.30
N ALA A 65 8.28 -10.13 -5.04
CA ALA A 65 8.29 -11.54 -4.65
C ALA A 65 7.14 -12.38 -5.25
N LYS A 66 6.01 -11.74 -5.54
CA LYS A 66 4.81 -12.40 -6.09
C LYS A 66 4.75 -12.39 -7.62
N TYR A 67 5.14 -11.30 -8.25
CA TYR A 67 4.83 -11.05 -9.66
C TYR A 67 6.07 -10.85 -10.54
N HIS A 68 7.24 -10.64 -9.94
CA HIS A 68 8.49 -10.36 -10.67
C HIS A 68 8.30 -9.26 -11.71
N CYS A 69 7.62 -8.16 -11.32
CA CYS A 69 7.33 -7.04 -12.22
C CYS A 69 8.59 -6.52 -12.92
N SER A 70 8.43 -5.94 -14.10
CA SER A 70 9.56 -5.40 -14.89
C SER A 70 10.36 -4.37 -14.09
N HIS A 71 9.68 -3.46 -13.42
CA HIS A 71 10.29 -2.48 -12.53
C HIS A 71 9.29 -1.99 -11.48
N LEU A 72 9.76 -1.74 -10.26
CA LEU A 72 8.96 -1.23 -9.17
C LEU A 72 9.59 0.06 -8.62
N THR A 73 8.75 1.03 -8.27
CA THR A 73 9.19 2.26 -7.63
C THR A 73 8.40 2.49 -6.35
N GLY A 74 9.06 2.81 -5.26
CA GLY A 74 8.44 3.30 -4.03
C GLY A 74 8.66 4.80 -3.89
N LEU A 75 7.60 5.59 -3.67
CA LEU A 75 7.67 7.02 -3.36
C LEU A 75 7.39 7.22 -1.88
N GLU A 76 8.30 7.87 -1.15
CA GLU A 76 8.18 8.12 0.29
C GLU A 76 8.66 9.52 0.64
N ILE A 77 7.85 10.26 1.42
CA ILE A 77 8.18 11.63 1.80
C ILE A 77 9.19 11.70 2.96
N GLN A 78 9.19 10.69 3.83
CA GLN A 78 10.06 10.64 5.01
C GLN A 78 11.40 10.02 4.63
N GLU A 79 12.48 10.82 4.63
CA GLU A 79 13.82 10.36 4.25
C GLU A 79 14.30 9.15 5.07
N GLU A 80 13.98 9.11 6.36
CA GLU A 80 14.39 7.98 7.22
C GLU A 80 13.71 6.67 6.82
N SER A 81 12.41 6.70 6.45
CA SER A 81 11.68 5.54 5.96
C SER A 81 12.19 5.12 4.58
N ALA A 82 12.42 6.09 3.70
CA ALA A 82 13.00 5.87 2.38
C ALA A 82 14.41 5.27 2.46
N ASP A 83 15.24 5.68 3.43
CA ASP A 83 16.55 5.09 3.66
C ASP A 83 16.43 3.62 4.12
N MET A 84 15.53 3.30 5.06
CA MET A 84 15.27 1.91 5.44
C MET A 84 14.80 1.09 4.24
N ALA A 85 13.92 1.64 3.40
CA ALA A 85 13.44 0.97 2.19
C ALA A 85 14.58 0.70 1.20
N ARG A 86 15.45 1.67 0.90
CA ARG A 86 16.63 1.47 0.03
C ARG A 86 17.57 0.38 0.56
N ARG A 87 17.82 0.39 1.87
CA ARG A 87 18.65 -0.64 2.50
C ARG A 87 17.95 -2.01 2.50
N SER A 88 16.63 -2.06 2.64
CA SER A 88 15.85 -3.31 2.50
C SER A 88 15.93 -3.85 1.07
N VAL A 89 15.84 -2.99 0.05
CA VAL A 89 16.05 -3.38 -1.35
C VAL A 89 17.47 -3.94 -1.55
N ALA A 90 18.49 -3.28 -1.01
CA ALA A 90 19.88 -3.74 -1.11
C ALA A 90 20.14 -5.05 -0.33
N LEU A 91 19.45 -5.25 0.80
CA LEU A 91 19.55 -6.48 1.59
C LEU A 91 19.08 -7.72 0.84
N ASN A 92 18.14 -7.53 -0.11
CA ASN A 92 17.56 -8.58 -0.94
C ASN A 92 18.17 -8.63 -2.38
N ASP A 93 19.23 -7.88 -2.66
CA ASP A 93 19.88 -7.78 -3.97
C ASP A 93 18.92 -7.37 -5.11
N LEU A 94 17.98 -6.46 -4.83
CA LEU A 94 16.90 -6.03 -5.75
C LEU A 94 17.11 -4.62 -6.35
N GLN A 95 18.29 -4.03 -6.26
CA GLN A 95 18.58 -2.66 -6.70
C GLN A 95 18.35 -2.42 -8.21
N ASP A 96 18.47 -3.47 -9.01
CA ASP A 96 18.22 -3.42 -10.45
C ASP A 96 16.71 -3.48 -10.80
N ARG A 97 15.85 -3.74 -9.81
CA ARG A 97 14.42 -3.97 -9.98
C ARG A 97 13.52 -3.01 -9.21
N ILE A 98 14.02 -2.49 -8.10
CA ILE A 98 13.24 -1.62 -7.20
C ILE A 98 14.01 -0.34 -6.92
N ASP A 99 13.41 0.79 -7.27
CA ASP A 99 13.88 2.12 -6.91
C ASP A 99 13.07 2.70 -5.76
N ILE A 100 13.74 3.39 -4.84
CA ILE A 100 13.09 4.17 -3.77
C ILE A 100 13.42 5.63 -3.95
N VAL A 101 12.37 6.42 -4.22
CA VAL A 101 12.45 7.87 -4.46
C VAL A 101 11.92 8.60 -3.23
N THR A 102 12.70 9.56 -2.71
CA THR A 102 12.19 10.46 -1.67
C THR A 102 11.44 11.62 -2.31
N GLY A 103 10.16 11.80 -1.94
CA GLY A 103 9.34 12.85 -2.51
C GLY A 103 7.90 12.88 -2.00
N ASP A 104 7.22 13.99 -2.25
CA ASP A 104 5.82 14.19 -1.86
C ASP A 104 4.88 13.66 -2.95
N ILE A 105 3.85 12.90 -2.56
CA ILE A 105 2.78 12.44 -3.46
C ILE A 105 2.15 13.61 -4.23
N LYS A 106 1.99 14.77 -3.61
CA LYS A 106 1.45 15.97 -4.26
C LYS A 106 2.27 16.45 -5.46
N GLU A 107 3.55 16.13 -5.49
CA GLU A 107 4.48 16.47 -6.55
C GLU A 107 4.79 15.27 -7.48
N ALA A 108 4.12 14.14 -7.30
CA ALA A 108 4.43 12.90 -8.02
C ALA A 108 4.35 13.05 -9.55
N ASP A 109 3.46 13.92 -10.05
CA ASP A 109 3.34 14.23 -11.49
C ASP A 109 4.44 15.17 -12.03
N ARG A 110 5.30 15.70 -11.16
CA ARG A 110 6.55 16.40 -11.53
C ARG A 110 7.76 15.49 -11.40
N ILE A 111 7.70 14.50 -10.53
CA ILE A 111 8.76 13.51 -10.31
C ILE A 111 8.72 12.44 -11.40
N PHE A 112 7.53 11.98 -11.77
CA PHE A 112 7.33 10.89 -12.73
C PHE A 112 6.62 11.37 -13.99
N GLN A 113 6.92 10.70 -15.09
CA GLN A 113 6.25 10.94 -16.36
C GLN A 113 4.78 10.51 -16.30
N ALA A 114 3.88 11.33 -16.87
CA ALA A 114 2.48 10.98 -16.98
C ALA A 114 2.27 9.69 -17.80
N ALA A 115 1.29 8.88 -17.41
CA ALA A 115 0.92 7.64 -18.07
C ALA A 115 2.11 6.67 -18.25
N SER A 116 2.97 6.54 -17.22
CA SER A 116 4.15 5.66 -17.26
C SER A 116 3.98 4.34 -16.49
N PHE A 117 2.99 4.25 -15.59
CA PHE A 117 2.80 3.07 -14.75
C PHE A 117 1.62 2.22 -15.20
N ASP A 118 1.80 0.89 -15.17
CA ASP A 118 0.75 -0.10 -15.44
C ASP A 118 -0.08 -0.38 -14.19
N CYS A 119 0.58 -0.32 -13.02
CA CYS A 119 -0.02 -0.58 -11.72
C CYS A 119 0.44 0.49 -10.70
N ILE A 120 -0.49 0.99 -9.91
CA ILE A 120 -0.18 1.85 -8.76
C ILE A 120 -0.83 1.25 -7.52
N THR A 121 -0.09 1.19 -6.42
CA THR A 121 -0.57 0.80 -5.08
C THR A 121 -0.52 1.99 -4.14
N CYS A 122 -1.38 2.01 -3.12
CA CYS A 122 -1.32 2.97 -2.04
C CYS A 122 -1.94 2.39 -0.76
N ASN A 123 -1.19 2.46 0.32
CA ASN A 123 -1.67 2.26 1.68
C ASN A 123 -1.57 3.59 2.44
N PRO A 124 -2.51 4.54 2.20
CA PRO A 124 -2.39 5.88 2.76
C PRO A 124 -2.67 5.89 4.26
N PRO A 125 -2.20 6.90 5.00
CA PRO A 125 -2.61 7.08 6.38
C PRO A 125 -4.13 7.30 6.47
N TYR A 126 -4.81 6.56 7.38
CA TYR A 126 -6.28 6.40 7.38
C TYR A 126 -7.08 7.50 8.06
N MET A 127 -6.49 8.56 8.57
CA MET A 127 -7.19 9.45 9.49
C MET A 127 -7.78 10.70 8.83
N ILE A 128 -8.96 11.06 9.30
CA ILE A 128 -9.60 12.35 9.04
C ILE A 128 -9.31 13.25 10.24
N GLY A 129 -8.75 14.43 10.01
CA GLY A 129 -8.79 15.46 11.04
C GLY A 129 -10.23 15.86 11.30
N GLN A 130 -10.86 15.38 12.34
CA GLN A 130 -11.99 15.96 13.10
C GLN A 130 -13.02 15.01 13.73
N HIS A 131 -13.07 13.71 13.46
CA HIS A 131 -14.05 12.84 14.13
C HIS A 131 -13.47 11.51 14.59
N GLY A 132 -13.03 11.46 15.86
CA GLY A 132 -12.62 10.17 16.42
C GLY A 132 -12.26 10.29 17.91
N LEU A 133 -13.26 10.12 18.75
CA LEU A 133 -13.07 9.71 20.14
C LEU A 133 -12.44 8.33 20.15
N THR A 134 -11.17 8.23 20.58
CA THR A 134 -10.63 7.14 21.42
C THR A 134 -9.09 7.12 21.36
N ASN A 135 -8.49 7.44 22.44
CA ASN A 135 -7.10 7.41 22.87
C ASN A 135 -6.29 8.71 22.66
N PRO A 136 -5.95 9.41 23.78
CA PRO A 136 -5.26 10.71 23.74
C PRO A 136 -3.81 10.67 23.24
N GLU A 137 -3.18 9.51 23.10
CA GLU A 137 -1.77 9.38 22.70
C GLU A 137 -1.53 9.13 21.21
N GLU A 138 -2.52 8.61 20.47
CA GLU A 138 -2.43 8.40 19.01
C GLU A 138 -2.68 9.65 18.13
N PRO A 139 -3.43 10.68 18.55
CA PRO A 139 -3.85 11.78 17.67
C PRO A 139 -2.70 12.60 17.06
N LYS A 140 -1.55 12.69 17.73
CA LYS A 140 -0.46 13.59 17.31
C LYS A 140 0.39 13.07 16.15
N ALA A 141 0.57 11.77 16.05
CA ALA A 141 1.33 11.17 14.94
C ALA A 141 0.48 11.12 13.66
N ILE A 142 -0.79 10.84 13.82
CA ILE A 142 -1.76 10.59 12.76
C ILE A 142 -2.24 11.90 12.12
N ALA A 143 -2.52 12.93 12.94
CA ALA A 143 -2.84 14.27 12.43
C ALA A 143 -1.70 14.90 11.63
N ARG A 144 -0.45 14.51 11.83
CA ARG A 144 0.70 14.97 11.02
C ARG A 144 0.72 14.38 9.61
N HIS A 145 0.18 13.19 9.40
CA HIS A 145 0.20 12.52 8.10
C HIS A 145 -0.92 12.99 7.15
N GLU A 146 -2.12 13.30 7.65
CA GLU A 146 -3.19 13.87 6.80
C GLU A 146 -2.97 15.34 6.43
N VAL A 147 -2.20 16.08 7.21
CA VAL A 147 -1.73 17.43 6.84
C VAL A 147 -0.81 17.36 5.62
N LEU A 148 -0.19 16.21 5.35
CA LEU A 148 0.76 16.05 4.27
C LEU A 148 0.12 15.61 2.94
N CYS A 149 -0.91 14.75 2.93
CA CYS A 149 -1.50 14.21 1.71
C CYS A 149 -2.99 13.85 1.92
N THR A 150 -3.87 14.39 1.10
CA THR A 150 -5.31 14.09 1.11
C THR A 150 -5.64 12.90 0.20
N LEU A 151 -6.84 12.32 0.37
CA LEU A 151 -7.35 11.30 -0.56
C LEU A 151 -7.40 11.84 -2.00
N GLU A 152 -7.78 13.10 -2.18
CA GLU A 152 -7.82 13.74 -3.50
C GLU A 152 -6.43 13.86 -4.13
N ASP A 153 -5.40 14.17 -3.35
CA ASP A 153 -4.02 14.17 -3.83
C ASP A 153 -3.62 12.79 -4.36
N VAL A 154 -3.84 11.73 -3.59
CA VAL A 154 -3.54 10.35 -4.01
C VAL A 154 -4.26 10.00 -5.30
N VAL A 155 -5.59 10.17 -5.34
CA VAL A 155 -6.41 9.74 -6.48
C VAL A 155 -6.12 10.57 -7.73
N SER A 156 -5.94 11.89 -7.58
CA SER A 156 -5.66 12.77 -8.72
C SER A 156 -4.27 12.51 -9.35
N ARG A 157 -3.24 12.25 -8.53
CA ARG A 157 -1.90 11.90 -9.03
C ARG A 157 -1.89 10.51 -9.65
N THR A 158 -2.54 9.54 -9.00
CA THR A 158 -2.73 8.20 -9.57
C THR A 158 -3.34 8.24 -10.96
N ALA A 159 -4.43 9.01 -11.15
CA ALA A 159 -5.09 9.15 -12.45
C ALA A 159 -4.19 9.74 -13.55
N LYS A 160 -3.24 10.63 -13.20
CA LYS A 160 -2.27 11.17 -14.15
C LYS A 160 -1.17 10.19 -14.51
N LEU A 161 -0.67 9.44 -13.52
CA LEU A 161 0.51 8.60 -13.63
C LEU A 161 0.22 7.23 -14.23
N LEU A 162 -0.97 6.66 -14.03
CA LEU A 162 -1.38 5.40 -14.65
C LEU A 162 -1.49 5.54 -16.17
N LYS A 163 -1.10 4.51 -16.89
CA LYS A 163 -1.44 4.34 -18.31
C LYS A 163 -2.97 4.17 -18.48
N PRO A 164 -3.55 4.51 -19.66
CA PRO A 164 -4.92 4.10 -19.96
C PRO A 164 -5.09 2.58 -19.81
N GLY A 165 -6.09 2.15 -19.05
CA GLY A 165 -6.27 0.74 -18.69
C GLY A 165 -5.39 0.23 -17.56
N GLY A 166 -4.54 1.08 -16.99
CA GLY A 166 -3.72 0.74 -15.81
C GLY A 166 -4.57 0.61 -14.54
N HIS A 167 -4.07 -0.15 -13.58
CA HIS A 167 -4.78 -0.55 -12.37
C HIS A 167 -4.29 0.22 -11.14
N PHE A 168 -5.21 0.67 -10.32
CA PHE A 168 -4.96 1.26 -9.01
C PHE A 168 -5.49 0.35 -7.91
N TYR A 169 -4.67 0.06 -6.93
CA TYR A 169 -5.05 -0.72 -5.74
C TYR A 169 -4.82 0.09 -4.49
N MET A 170 -5.81 0.15 -3.61
CA MET A 170 -5.67 0.79 -2.32
C MET A 170 -6.34 0.00 -1.21
N VAL A 171 -5.81 0.12 -0.01
CA VAL A 171 -6.49 -0.29 1.23
C VAL A 171 -6.91 0.96 1.98
N HIS A 172 -8.10 0.93 2.60
CA HIS A 172 -8.60 2.07 3.37
C HIS A 172 -9.60 1.64 4.44
N ARG A 173 -10.10 2.59 5.24
CA ARG A 173 -11.15 2.37 6.21
C ARG A 173 -12.52 2.40 5.56
N PRO A 174 -13.46 1.46 5.93
CA PRO A 174 -14.78 1.33 5.29
C PRO A 174 -15.67 2.57 5.44
N PHE A 175 -15.53 3.34 6.52
CA PHE A 175 -16.37 4.53 6.75
C PHE A 175 -16.11 5.66 5.72
N ARG A 176 -14.98 5.62 4.99
CA ARG A 176 -14.70 6.56 3.89
C ARG A 176 -15.14 6.05 2.51
N LEU A 177 -15.79 4.91 2.44
CA LEU A 177 -16.06 4.23 1.16
C LEU A 177 -16.83 5.14 0.17
N ALA A 178 -17.84 5.87 0.65
CA ALA A 178 -18.62 6.78 -0.21
C ALA A 178 -17.74 7.90 -0.81
N GLU A 179 -16.87 8.49 0.00
CA GLU A 179 -15.91 9.51 -0.43
C GLU A 179 -14.91 8.94 -1.45
N ILE A 180 -14.35 7.75 -1.15
CA ILE A 180 -13.39 7.08 -2.03
C ILE A 180 -14.02 6.80 -3.41
N MET A 181 -15.22 6.22 -3.45
CA MET A 181 -15.89 5.91 -4.71
C MET A 181 -16.21 7.18 -5.51
N THR A 182 -16.67 8.22 -4.85
CA THR A 182 -16.93 9.52 -5.49
C THR A 182 -15.64 10.11 -6.09
N MET A 183 -14.54 10.05 -5.34
CA MET A 183 -13.26 10.59 -5.77
C MET A 183 -12.67 9.80 -6.94
N LEU A 184 -12.74 8.48 -6.90
CA LEU A 184 -12.27 7.61 -7.98
C LEU A 184 -13.00 7.93 -9.29
N VAL A 185 -14.34 7.98 -9.27
CA VAL A 185 -15.16 8.29 -10.45
C VAL A 185 -14.88 9.72 -10.97
N LYS A 186 -14.74 10.70 -10.07
CA LYS A 186 -14.39 12.09 -10.41
C LYS A 186 -13.11 12.16 -11.27
N TYR A 187 -12.11 11.35 -10.94
CA TYR A 187 -10.82 11.32 -11.65
C TYR A 187 -10.70 10.24 -12.74
N LYS A 188 -11.83 9.65 -13.18
CA LYS A 188 -11.88 8.62 -14.23
C LYS A 188 -11.07 7.35 -13.90
N LEU A 189 -10.95 7.05 -12.63
CA LEU A 189 -10.52 5.75 -12.11
C LEU A 189 -11.80 4.94 -11.81
N GLU A 190 -12.21 4.08 -12.73
CA GLU A 190 -13.46 3.31 -12.58
C GLU A 190 -13.27 2.19 -11.55
N PRO A 191 -14.03 2.16 -10.43
CA PRO A 191 -13.97 1.07 -9.47
C PRO A 191 -14.35 -0.27 -10.13
N LYS A 192 -13.52 -1.30 -9.95
CA LYS A 192 -13.69 -2.59 -10.61
C LYS A 192 -13.93 -3.73 -9.64
N ARG A 193 -13.27 -3.68 -8.48
CA ARG A 193 -13.32 -4.73 -7.48
C ARG A 193 -13.21 -4.13 -6.09
N MET A 194 -13.96 -4.70 -5.15
CA MET A 194 -13.90 -4.32 -3.74
C MET A 194 -14.01 -5.57 -2.87
N GLN A 195 -13.21 -5.63 -1.82
CA GLN A 195 -13.28 -6.66 -0.80
C GLN A 195 -13.26 -6.02 0.59
N ARG A 196 -14.21 -6.37 1.45
CA ARG A 196 -14.24 -5.94 2.83
C ARG A 196 -13.45 -6.93 3.69
N VAL A 197 -12.64 -6.41 4.60
CA VAL A 197 -11.81 -7.19 5.52
C VAL A 197 -12.40 -7.08 6.93
N TYR A 198 -12.58 -8.20 7.56
CA TYR A 198 -13.17 -8.34 8.90
C TYR A 198 -12.13 -8.96 9.84
N PRO A 199 -11.93 -8.39 11.04
CA PRO A 199 -11.03 -9.03 12.02
C PRO A 199 -11.56 -10.41 12.43
N TYR A 200 -12.87 -10.54 12.67
CA TYR A 200 -13.59 -11.76 12.97
C TYR A 200 -14.93 -11.77 12.26
N ILE A 201 -15.53 -12.95 12.08
CA ILE A 201 -16.78 -13.11 11.33
C ILE A 201 -17.98 -12.35 11.96
N ASP A 202 -17.95 -12.16 13.28
CA ASP A 202 -18.98 -11.48 14.07
C ASP A 202 -18.72 -9.98 14.30
N LYS A 203 -17.64 -9.44 13.74
CA LYS A 203 -17.25 -8.03 13.86
C LYS A 203 -17.56 -7.24 12.60
N GLU A 204 -17.58 -5.92 12.73
CA GLU A 204 -17.66 -5.03 11.57
C GLU A 204 -16.35 -5.04 10.76
N PRO A 205 -16.41 -4.75 9.46
CA PRO A 205 -15.21 -4.63 8.66
C PRO A 205 -14.37 -3.43 9.13
N ASN A 206 -13.08 -3.65 9.26
CA ASN A 206 -12.14 -2.61 9.68
C ASN A 206 -11.26 -2.09 8.53
N MET A 207 -11.25 -2.79 7.39
CA MET A 207 -10.57 -2.36 6.18
C MET A 207 -11.43 -2.67 4.94
N VAL A 208 -11.14 -1.96 3.86
CA VAL A 208 -11.65 -2.23 2.52
C VAL A 208 -10.49 -2.17 1.52
N LEU A 209 -10.41 -3.17 0.67
CA LEU A 209 -9.49 -3.27 -0.46
C LEU A 209 -10.27 -2.87 -1.71
N ILE A 210 -9.70 -1.99 -2.53
CA ILE A 210 -10.36 -1.42 -3.71
C ILE A 210 -9.42 -1.49 -4.89
N GLU A 211 -9.95 -1.95 -6.02
CA GLU A 211 -9.31 -1.85 -7.33
C GLU A 211 -10.09 -0.89 -8.21
N ALA A 212 -9.38 0.00 -8.88
CA ALA A 212 -9.93 0.87 -9.91
C ALA A 212 -9.06 0.84 -11.17
N VAL A 213 -9.66 1.12 -12.32
CA VAL A 213 -8.96 1.10 -13.62
C VAL A 213 -9.11 2.44 -14.32
N ARG A 214 -8.00 3.02 -14.78
CA ARG A 214 -8.01 4.27 -15.52
C ARG A 214 -8.77 4.13 -16.85
N GLY A 215 -9.87 4.88 -16.98
CA GLY A 215 -10.73 4.84 -18.17
C GLY A 215 -11.49 3.51 -18.33
N GLY A 216 -11.64 2.75 -17.25
CA GLY A 216 -12.42 1.52 -17.24
C GLY A 216 -13.90 1.76 -17.57
N ARG A 217 -14.59 0.72 -18.08
CA ARG A 217 -16.04 0.73 -18.27
C ARG A 217 -16.73 0.44 -16.94
N SER A 218 -17.93 0.98 -16.73
CA SER A 218 -18.75 0.71 -15.53
C SER A 218 -18.97 -0.78 -15.34
N ARG A 219 -18.79 -1.24 -14.17
CA ARG A 219 -19.10 -2.54 -13.57
C ARG A 219 -18.12 -2.82 -12.45
N MET A 220 -18.61 -2.93 -11.24
CA MET A 220 -17.84 -3.28 -10.06
C MET A 220 -18.26 -4.64 -9.52
N THR A 221 -17.32 -5.46 -9.11
CA THR A 221 -17.54 -6.71 -8.38
C THR A 221 -17.29 -6.48 -6.89
N VAL A 222 -18.23 -6.87 -6.04
CA VAL A 222 -18.04 -6.97 -4.59
C VAL A 222 -17.68 -8.40 -4.27
N GLU A 223 -16.47 -8.61 -3.79
CA GLU A 223 -15.95 -9.94 -3.48
C GLU A 223 -16.45 -10.45 -2.13
N LYS A 224 -16.27 -11.75 -1.90
CA LYS A 224 -16.56 -12.37 -0.60
C LYS A 224 -15.77 -11.65 0.49
N PRO A 225 -16.35 -11.48 1.69
CA PRO A 225 -15.61 -10.94 2.84
C PRO A 225 -14.33 -11.73 3.11
N LEU A 226 -13.23 -11.02 3.39
CA LEU A 226 -12.01 -11.63 3.89
C LEU A 226 -12.04 -11.58 5.42
N ILE A 227 -12.07 -12.73 6.06
CA ILE A 227 -12.01 -12.85 7.52
C ILE A 227 -10.56 -13.09 7.91
N VAL A 228 -10.04 -12.29 8.86
CA VAL A 228 -8.63 -12.37 9.25
C VAL A 228 -8.38 -13.49 10.24
N TYR A 229 -9.13 -13.52 11.33
CA TYR A 229 -8.91 -14.46 12.43
C TYR A 229 -10.05 -15.49 12.56
N GLN A 230 -9.66 -16.74 12.73
CA GLN A 230 -10.56 -17.82 13.16
C GLN A 230 -10.82 -17.71 14.66
N SER A 231 -9.77 -17.42 15.43
CA SER A 231 -9.80 -17.21 16.89
C SER A 231 -8.62 -16.31 17.29
N PRO A 232 -8.54 -15.80 18.54
CA PRO A 232 -7.41 -14.97 18.96
C PRO A 232 -6.05 -15.62 18.67
N GLY A 233 -5.23 -14.94 17.87
CA GLY A 233 -3.89 -15.40 17.48
C GLY A 233 -3.84 -16.47 16.38
N VAL A 234 -4.99 -16.91 15.85
CA VAL A 234 -5.07 -17.91 14.78
C VAL A 234 -5.69 -17.29 13.53
N TYR A 235 -4.94 -17.24 12.46
CA TYR A 235 -5.44 -16.73 11.17
C TYR A 235 -6.38 -17.72 10.47
N MET A 236 -7.24 -17.19 9.61
CA MET A 236 -7.95 -18.03 8.63
C MET A 236 -6.96 -18.57 7.59
N PRO A 237 -7.22 -19.78 7.00
CA PRO A 237 -6.34 -20.36 5.99
C PRO A 237 -5.95 -19.42 4.84
N GLU A 238 -6.90 -18.63 4.33
CA GLU A 238 -6.68 -17.64 3.27
C GLU A 238 -5.61 -16.59 3.64
N ILE A 239 -5.49 -16.27 4.93
CA ILE A 239 -4.50 -15.30 5.41
C ILE A 239 -3.09 -15.91 5.37
N TYR A 240 -2.95 -17.16 5.76
CA TYR A 240 -1.66 -17.87 5.63
C TYR A 240 -1.20 -17.92 4.17
N ASP A 241 -2.11 -18.21 3.22
CA ASP A 241 -1.79 -18.20 1.78
C ASP A 241 -1.32 -16.80 1.30
N ILE A 242 -1.97 -15.72 1.79
CA ILE A 242 -1.58 -14.35 1.46
C ILE A 242 -0.17 -14.03 1.97
N TYR A 243 0.16 -14.48 3.18
CA TYR A 243 1.49 -14.31 3.77
C TYR A 243 2.54 -15.22 3.12
N GLY A 244 2.14 -16.39 2.57
CA GLY A 244 3.04 -17.35 1.92
C GLY A 244 3.54 -18.46 2.83
N TYR A 245 2.77 -18.77 3.89
CA TYR A 245 3.03 -19.92 4.77
C TYR A 245 2.52 -21.23 4.15
#